data_b457842ea0c0ac3cdb52ae5e8f81adb3
#
_entry.id   b457842ea0c0ac3cdb52ae5e8f81adb3
#
_cell.length_a   1.000
_cell.length_b   1.000
_cell.length_c   1.000
_cell.angle_alpha   90.00
_cell.angle_beta   90.00
_cell.angle_gamma   90.00
#
_symmetry.space_group_name_H-M   'P 1'
#
loop_
_entity.id
_entity.type
_entity.pdbx_description
1 polymer ?
#
loop_
_entity_poly.entity_id
_entity_poly.type
_entity_poly.pdbx_seq_one_letter_code
_entity_poly.pdbx_strand_id
1 'polypeptide(L)'
;MGLHKTVLSIVLVLPLATPALGQSVGYEVQRDVNQENRIEQGLKSGQLSTGEAAKLERGEARIDKMESQALKNGNLSPEEAARIQRAQNQESRAINNLKNNDVTGNPNSASSQRMQADVQRNINQQNRIEQGVQSGQLINKGTSQLERGQARVDRTEARAGANGNMNAREQARIQHRENVQNRKIFRDKHNQWQRQR
;
A
#
# COMPACT_ATOMS: atom_id res chain seq x y z
N MET A 1 41.99 -23.55 58.36
CA MET A 1 42.34 -22.77 57.10
C MET A 1 41.31 -23.13 56.06
N GLY A 2 40.26 -22.34 55.95
CA GLY A 2 39.17 -22.57 54.99
C GLY A 2 39.25 -21.55 53.88
N LEU A 3 39.46 -22.02 52.62
CA LEU A 3 39.43 -21.21 51.42
C LEU A 3 37.98 -20.93 51.03
N HIS A 4 37.54 -19.69 51.12
CA HIS A 4 36.28 -19.26 50.52
C HIS A 4 36.49 -19.01 49.04
N LYS A 5 35.85 -19.86 48.20
CA LYS A 5 35.76 -19.61 46.74
C LYS A 5 34.61 -18.65 46.48
N THR A 6 34.95 -17.41 46.18
CA THR A 6 34.00 -16.40 45.67
C THR A 6 33.69 -16.71 44.21
N VAL A 7 32.45 -17.12 43.91
CA VAL A 7 31.96 -17.27 42.55
C VAL A 7 31.46 -15.93 42.08
N LEU A 8 32.18 -15.33 41.13
CA LEU A 8 31.79 -14.09 40.47
C LEU A 8 30.81 -14.41 39.32
N SER A 9 29.52 -14.21 39.57
CA SER A 9 28.49 -14.36 38.53
C SER A 9 28.51 -13.16 37.63
N ILE A 10 29.02 -13.32 36.39
CA ILE A 10 28.92 -12.35 35.32
C ILE A 10 27.50 -12.44 34.76
N VAL A 11 26.63 -11.47 35.05
CA VAL A 11 25.36 -11.30 34.40
C VAL A 11 25.61 -10.67 33.02
N LEU A 12 25.58 -11.49 31.99
CA LEU A 12 25.62 -11.01 30.60
C LEU A 12 24.26 -10.37 30.25
N VAL A 13 24.16 -9.06 30.36
CA VAL A 13 23.01 -8.31 29.88
C VAL A 13 23.12 -8.24 28.36
N LEU A 14 22.47 -9.16 27.67
CA LEU A 14 22.22 -9.05 26.23
C LEU A 14 21.27 -7.86 25.99
N PRO A 15 21.62 -6.87 25.16
CA PRO A 15 20.65 -5.88 24.73
C PRO A 15 19.56 -6.60 23.95
N LEU A 16 18.34 -6.61 24.46
CA LEU A 16 17.15 -6.96 23.71
C LEU A 16 17.02 -5.92 22.59
N ALA A 17 17.59 -6.23 21.42
CA ALA A 17 17.24 -5.51 20.21
C ALA A 17 15.75 -5.76 19.98
N THR A 18 14.90 -4.84 20.42
CA THR A 18 13.51 -4.81 20.00
C THR A 18 13.53 -4.73 18.46
N PRO A 19 12.97 -5.70 17.75
CA PRO A 19 12.82 -5.54 16.31
C PRO A 19 12.00 -4.26 16.12
N ALA A 20 12.51 -3.32 15.35
CA ALA A 20 11.77 -2.16 14.91
C ALA A 20 10.69 -2.63 13.93
N LEU A 21 9.63 -3.20 14.51
CA LEU A 21 8.46 -3.68 13.79
C LEU A 21 7.79 -2.46 13.14
N GLY A 22 7.77 -2.43 11.84
CA GLY A 22 7.04 -1.44 11.07
C GLY A 22 7.86 -0.35 10.37
N GLN A 23 9.17 -0.50 10.25
CA GLN A 23 10.04 0.47 9.55
C GLN A 23 10.60 -0.07 8.23
N SER A 24 10.11 -1.17 7.72
CA SER A 24 10.52 -1.71 6.43
C SER A 24 9.56 -1.26 5.33
N VAL A 25 10.11 -0.89 4.18
CA VAL A 25 9.31 -0.54 2.98
C VAL A 25 8.31 -1.65 2.63
N GLY A 26 8.72 -2.91 2.78
CA GLY A 26 7.85 -4.06 2.53
C GLY A 26 6.64 -4.12 3.47
N TYR A 27 6.78 -3.67 4.71
CA TYR A 27 5.66 -3.58 5.66
C TYR A 27 4.63 -2.51 5.26
N GLU A 28 5.11 -1.34 4.81
CA GLU A 28 4.20 -0.27 4.37
C GLU A 28 3.40 -0.71 3.14
N VAL A 29 4.07 -1.25 2.11
CA VAL A 29 3.41 -1.77 0.88
C VAL A 29 2.45 -2.93 1.20
N GLN A 30 2.77 -3.81 2.15
CA GLN A 30 1.85 -4.87 2.57
C GLN A 30 0.58 -4.32 3.21
N ARG A 31 0.67 -3.19 3.90
CA ARG A 31 -0.50 -2.53 4.48
C ARG A 31 -1.42 -1.96 3.41
N ASP A 32 -0.87 -1.41 2.32
CA ASP A 32 -1.67 -0.92 1.20
C ASP A 32 -2.42 -2.08 0.53
N VAL A 33 -1.75 -3.22 0.29
CA VAL A 33 -2.42 -4.46 -0.16
C VAL A 33 -3.59 -4.84 0.74
N ASN A 34 -3.42 -4.76 2.06
CA ASN A 34 -4.46 -5.11 3.01
C ASN A 34 -5.62 -4.10 2.99
N GLN A 35 -5.35 -2.82 2.79
CA GLN A 35 -6.36 -1.78 2.67
C GLN A 35 -7.18 -1.94 1.39
N GLU A 36 -6.51 -2.11 0.26
CA GLU A 36 -7.13 -2.39 -1.03
C GLU A 36 -8.03 -3.64 -1.00
N ASN A 37 -7.56 -4.73 -0.39
CA ASN A 37 -8.39 -5.94 -0.21
C ASN A 37 -9.67 -5.64 0.58
N ARG A 38 -9.63 -4.78 1.59
CA ARG A 38 -10.79 -4.39 2.39
C ARG A 38 -11.76 -3.51 1.59
N ILE A 39 -11.24 -2.65 0.71
CA ILE A 39 -12.04 -1.83 -0.21
C ILE A 39 -12.75 -2.75 -1.21
N GLU A 40 -12.02 -3.68 -1.82
CA GLU A 40 -12.60 -4.64 -2.76
C GLU A 40 -13.70 -5.50 -2.11
N GLN A 41 -13.44 -6.03 -0.92
CA GLN A 41 -14.44 -6.78 -0.15
C GLN A 41 -15.69 -5.93 0.14
N GLY A 42 -15.51 -4.64 0.50
CA GLY A 42 -16.60 -3.72 0.73
C GLY A 42 -17.46 -3.50 -0.51
N LEU A 43 -16.84 -3.36 -1.70
CA LEU A 43 -17.54 -3.26 -2.98
C LEU A 43 -18.29 -4.54 -3.33
N LYS A 44 -17.67 -5.71 -3.16
CA LYS A 44 -18.26 -7.03 -3.46
C LYS A 44 -19.42 -7.39 -2.54
N SER A 45 -19.34 -6.98 -1.29
CA SER A 45 -20.42 -7.23 -0.30
C SER A 45 -21.55 -6.19 -0.34
N GLY A 46 -21.37 -5.07 -1.07
CA GLY A 46 -22.29 -3.95 -1.06
C GLY A 46 -22.17 -3.06 0.19
N GLN A 47 -21.17 -3.28 1.06
CA GLN A 47 -20.88 -2.40 2.18
C GLN A 47 -20.29 -1.05 1.75
N LEU A 48 -19.72 -0.99 0.53
CA LEU A 48 -19.25 0.24 -0.07
C LEU A 48 -20.00 0.51 -1.38
N SER A 49 -20.46 1.72 -1.55
CA SER A 49 -20.88 2.23 -2.85
C SER A 49 -19.65 2.59 -3.70
N THR A 50 -19.82 2.71 -5.02
CA THR A 50 -18.75 3.19 -5.93
C THR A 50 -18.19 4.55 -5.50
N GLY A 51 -19.07 5.45 -5.01
CA GLY A 51 -18.66 6.78 -4.56
C GLY A 51 -17.83 6.76 -3.27
N GLU A 52 -18.11 5.82 -2.37
CA GLU A 52 -17.32 5.61 -1.15
C GLU A 52 -15.99 4.97 -1.43
N ALA A 53 -15.95 3.96 -2.28
CA ALA A 53 -14.69 3.38 -2.76
C ALA A 53 -13.80 4.47 -3.41
N ALA A 54 -14.37 5.33 -4.24
CA ALA A 54 -13.63 6.45 -4.84
C ALA A 54 -13.09 7.47 -3.81
N LYS A 55 -13.73 7.59 -2.63
CA LYS A 55 -13.17 8.40 -1.53
C LYS A 55 -11.96 7.72 -0.88
N LEU A 56 -12.01 6.39 -0.73
CA LEU A 56 -10.93 5.58 -0.19
C LEU A 56 -9.73 5.55 -1.17
N GLU A 57 -9.96 5.35 -2.46
CA GLU A 57 -8.91 5.46 -3.48
C GLU A 57 -8.18 6.82 -3.47
N ARG A 58 -8.88 7.87 -3.06
CA ARG A 58 -8.23 9.17 -2.84
C ARG A 58 -7.33 9.18 -1.61
N GLY A 59 -7.66 8.38 -0.60
CA GLY A 59 -6.86 8.15 0.59
C GLY A 59 -5.60 7.39 0.24
N GLU A 60 -5.73 6.26 -0.45
CA GLU A 60 -4.62 5.44 -0.94
C GLU A 60 -3.68 6.26 -1.83
N ALA A 61 -4.20 7.03 -2.79
CA ALA A 61 -3.39 7.93 -3.61
C ALA A 61 -2.55 8.95 -2.83
N ARG A 62 -2.95 9.32 -1.60
CA ARG A 62 -2.16 10.19 -0.72
C ARG A 62 -1.06 9.42 -0.01
N ILE A 63 -1.36 8.20 0.42
CA ILE A 63 -0.41 7.31 1.07
C ILE A 63 0.72 6.97 0.09
N ASP A 64 0.41 6.45 -1.08
CA ASP A 64 1.36 6.14 -2.15
C ASP A 64 2.25 7.34 -2.51
N LYS A 65 1.64 8.54 -2.57
CA LYS A 65 2.40 9.76 -2.81
C LYS A 65 3.36 10.06 -1.66
N MET A 66 2.97 9.82 -0.41
CA MET A 66 3.84 10.00 0.75
C MET A 66 4.99 9.01 0.73
N GLU A 67 4.74 7.76 0.43
CA GLU A 67 5.73 6.71 0.25
C GLU A 67 6.70 7.02 -0.88
N SER A 68 6.16 7.42 -2.03
CA SER A 68 7.00 7.87 -3.14
C SER A 68 7.93 9.04 -2.77
N GLN A 69 7.47 9.95 -1.92
CA GLN A 69 8.30 11.08 -1.47
C GLN A 69 9.36 10.64 -0.46
N ALA A 70 8.98 9.81 0.50
CA ALA A 70 9.86 9.28 1.53
C ALA A 70 11.01 8.44 0.92
N LEU A 71 10.69 7.61 -0.05
CA LEU A 71 11.66 6.70 -0.68
C LEU A 71 12.52 7.35 -1.78
N LYS A 72 12.28 8.62 -2.11
CA LYS A 72 12.94 9.31 -3.25
C LYS A 72 14.46 9.40 -3.10
N ASN A 73 14.95 9.59 -1.88
CA ASN A 73 16.38 9.65 -1.58
C ASN A 73 17.05 8.25 -1.49
N GLY A 74 16.23 7.18 -1.52
CA GLY A 74 16.70 5.79 -1.41
C GLY A 74 16.70 5.26 0.03
N ASN A 75 16.24 6.05 1.00
CA ASN A 75 16.18 5.67 2.41
C ASN A 75 14.82 6.03 3.00
N LEU A 76 14.31 5.23 3.93
CA LEU A 76 13.09 5.50 4.70
C LEU A 76 13.51 5.86 6.13
N SER A 77 13.38 7.13 6.51
CA SER A 77 13.68 7.55 7.88
C SER A 77 12.56 7.10 8.84
N PRO A 78 12.86 6.97 10.14
CA PRO A 78 11.85 6.67 11.16
C PRO A 78 10.69 7.67 11.18
N GLU A 79 10.97 8.94 10.96
CA GLU A 79 9.98 10.01 10.93
C GLU A 79 9.06 9.90 9.71
N GLU A 80 9.60 9.53 8.55
CA GLU A 80 8.83 9.29 7.34
C GLU A 80 7.95 8.06 7.50
N ALA A 81 8.50 6.94 7.98
CA ALA A 81 7.74 5.74 8.29
C ALA A 81 6.59 6.03 9.27
N ALA A 82 6.84 6.78 10.34
CA ALA A 82 5.81 7.16 11.29
C ALA A 82 4.72 8.05 10.68
N ARG A 83 5.03 8.89 9.68
CA ARG A 83 4.03 9.67 8.95
C ARG A 83 3.16 8.79 8.07
N ILE A 84 3.77 7.87 7.31
CA ILE A 84 3.06 6.91 6.47
C ILE A 84 2.12 6.06 7.33
N GLN A 85 2.61 5.48 8.42
CA GLN A 85 1.81 4.67 9.34
C GLN A 85 0.61 5.43 9.92
N ARG A 86 0.78 6.71 10.26
CA ARG A 86 -0.35 7.54 10.70
C ARG A 86 -1.40 7.72 9.61
N ALA A 87 -0.97 7.94 8.37
CA ALA A 87 -1.87 8.08 7.23
C ALA A 87 -2.61 6.77 6.95
N GLN A 88 -1.91 5.65 6.91
CA GLN A 88 -2.50 4.32 6.75
C GLN A 88 -3.46 3.94 7.89
N ASN A 89 -3.13 4.32 9.15
CA ASN A 89 -4.05 4.14 10.29
C ASN A 89 -5.33 4.97 10.12
N GLN A 90 -5.21 6.16 9.56
CA GLN A 90 -6.34 7.04 9.28
C GLN A 90 -7.22 6.47 8.17
N GLU A 91 -6.61 5.95 7.09
CA GLU A 91 -7.31 5.30 5.99
C GLU A 91 -8.00 4.01 6.47
N SER A 92 -7.32 3.19 7.26
CA SER A 92 -7.92 1.98 7.86
C SER A 92 -9.18 2.29 8.68
N ARG A 93 -9.20 3.42 9.41
CA ARG A 93 -10.40 3.88 10.12
C ARG A 93 -11.47 4.37 9.15
N ALA A 94 -11.10 5.06 8.08
CA ALA A 94 -12.03 5.52 7.05
C ALA A 94 -12.71 4.32 6.35
N ILE A 95 -11.95 3.30 5.98
CA ILE A 95 -12.48 2.05 5.41
C ILE A 95 -13.49 1.43 6.38
N ASN A 96 -13.13 1.30 7.66
CA ASN A 96 -14.03 0.72 8.65
C ASN A 96 -15.34 1.53 8.80
N ASN A 97 -15.23 2.84 8.89
CA ASN A 97 -16.40 3.72 9.06
C ASN A 97 -17.33 3.68 7.84
N LEU A 98 -16.77 3.69 6.62
CA LEU A 98 -17.57 3.65 5.41
C LEU A 98 -18.20 2.28 5.16
N LYS A 99 -17.55 1.19 5.56
CA LYS A 99 -18.12 -0.16 5.47
C LYS A 99 -19.24 -0.42 6.48
N ASN A 100 -19.34 0.37 7.55
CA ASN A 100 -20.29 0.17 8.64
C ASN A 100 -21.25 1.37 8.82
N ASN A 101 -21.42 2.19 7.80
CA ASN A 101 -22.44 3.25 7.77
C ASN A 101 -23.75 2.71 7.15
N ASP A 102 -24.78 3.57 7.09
CA ASP A 102 -26.09 3.21 6.55
C ASP A 102 -26.17 3.23 5.01
N VAL A 103 -25.06 3.54 4.31
CA VAL A 103 -25.01 3.58 2.86
C VAL A 103 -24.73 2.20 2.30
N THR A 104 -25.65 1.69 1.50
CA THR A 104 -25.51 0.40 0.80
C THR A 104 -25.16 0.62 -0.67
N GLY A 105 -24.12 -0.06 -1.13
CA GLY A 105 -23.76 -0.16 -2.52
C GLY A 105 -24.55 -1.27 -3.24
N ASN A 106 -24.60 -1.19 -4.57
CA ASN A 106 -25.07 -2.30 -5.39
C ASN A 106 -23.87 -3.00 -6.06
N PRO A 107 -23.41 -4.16 -5.54
CA PRO A 107 -22.23 -4.86 -6.08
C PRO A 107 -22.40 -5.30 -7.53
N ASN A 108 -23.65 -5.49 -7.98
CA ASN A 108 -23.96 -5.96 -9.33
C ASN A 108 -24.18 -4.80 -10.33
N SER A 109 -24.12 -3.55 -9.90
CA SER A 109 -24.20 -2.43 -10.82
C SER A 109 -22.96 -2.40 -11.73
N ALA A 110 -23.13 -1.98 -12.97
CA ALA A 110 -22.02 -1.83 -13.92
C ALA A 110 -20.91 -0.90 -13.40
N SER A 111 -21.27 0.11 -12.63
CA SER A 111 -20.32 1.03 -11.98
C SER A 111 -19.50 0.32 -10.91
N SER A 112 -20.15 -0.43 -10.02
CA SER A 112 -19.47 -1.18 -8.96
C SER A 112 -18.56 -2.27 -9.53
N GLN A 113 -19.03 -3.02 -10.54
CA GLN A 113 -18.23 -4.06 -11.18
C GLN A 113 -16.96 -3.50 -11.85
N ARG A 114 -17.05 -2.30 -12.45
CA ARG A 114 -15.86 -1.62 -12.99
C ARG A 114 -14.88 -1.24 -11.90
N MET A 115 -15.35 -0.62 -10.82
CA MET A 115 -14.52 -0.26 -9.67
C MET A 115 -13.88 -1.51 -9.03
N GLN A 116 -14.63 -2.59 -8.84
CA GLN A 116 -14.10 -3.86 -8.33
C GLN A 116 -12.96 -4.40 -9.21
N ALA A 117 -13.13 -4.33 -10.55
CA ALA A 117 -12.11 -4.81 -11.47
C ALA A 117 -10.82 -3.96 -11.42
N ASP A 118 -10.96 -2.65 -11.24
CA ASP A 118 -9.81 -1.73 -11.17
C ASP A 118 -9.10 -1.89 -9.81
N VAL A 119 -9.81 -1.91 -8.68
CA VAL A 119 -9.23 -2.19 -7.33
C VAL A 119 -8.52 -3.56 -7.29
N GLN A 120 -9.09 -4.59 -7.89
CA GLN A 120 -8.42 -5.89 -7.98
C GLN A 120 -7.10 -5.82 -8.74
N ARG A 121 -7.00 -4.96 -9.74
CA ARG A 121 -5.74 -4.74 -10.47
C ARG A 121 -4.72 -3.98 -9.63
N ASN A 122 -5.16 -3.01 -8.82
CA ASN A 122 -4.30 -2.33 -7.85
C ASN A 122 -3.71 -3.33 -6.86
N ILE A 123 -4.54 -4.19 -6.25
CA ILE A 123 -4.09 -5.29 -5.37
C ILE A 123 -3.00 -6.13 -6.05
N ASN A 124 -3.23 -6.55 -7.29
CA ASN A 124 -2.26 -7.35 -8.03
C ASN A 124 -0.96 -6.59 -8.32
N GLN A 125 -1.03 -5.29 -8.54
CA GLN A 125 0.13 -4.43 -8.77
C GLN A 125 0.92 -4.21 -7.48
N GLN A 126 0.25 -3.88 -6.37
CA GLN A 126 0.88 -3.69 -5.07
C GLN A 126 1.52 -5.00 -4.56
N ASN A 127 0.87 -6.15 -4.70
CA ASN A 127 1.47 -7.45 -4.40
C ASN A 127 2.77 -7.69 -5.18
N ARG A 128 2.85 -7.27 -6.44
CA ARG A 128 4.06 -7.41 -7.25
C ARG A 128 5.16 -6.45 -6.83
N ILE A 129 4.81 -5.26 -6.38
CA ILE A 129 5.76 -4.29 -5.80
C ILE A 129 6.29 -4.85 -4.49
N GLU A 130 5.42 -5.30 -3.59
CA GLU A 130 5.79 -5.91 -2.32
C GLU A 130 6.74 -7.10 -2.51
N GLN A 131 6.40 -8.06 -3.38
CA GLN A 131 7.29 -9.17 -3.74
C GLN A 131 8.65 -8.69 -4.29
N GLY A 132 8.64 -7.61 -5.07
CA GLY A 132 9.87 -7.01 -5.59
C GLY A 132 10.75 -6.42 -4.49
N VAL A 133 10.15 -5.80 -3.49
CA VAL A 133 10.84 -5.26 -2.30
C VAL A 133 11.39 -6.41 -1.45
N GLN A 134 10.56 -7.38 -1.10
CA GLN A 134 10.95 -8.53 -0.26
C GLN A 134 12.07 -9.38 -0.90
N SER A 135 12.02 -9.58 -2.20
CA SER A 135 13.05 -10.35 -2.93
C SER A 135 14.31 -9.54 -3.28
N GLY A 136 14.37 -8.24 -2.92
CA GLY A 136 15.46 -7.35 -3.30
C GLY A 136 15.52 -7.03 -4.81
N GLN A 137 14.47 -7.37 -5.57
CA GLN A 137 14.36 -6.99 -6.98
C GLN A 137 14.10 -5.49 -7.15
N LEU A 138 13.49 -4.86 -6.17
CA LEU A 138 13.24 -3.43 -6.13
C LEU A 138 14.05 -2.79 -5.00
N ILE A 139 14.81 -1.75 -5.33
CA ILE A 139 15.43 -0.86 -4.36
C ILE A 139 14.46 0.28 -4.02
N ASN A 140 14.68 0.98 -2.91
CA ASN A 140 13.79 2.05 -2.44
C ASN A 140 13.49 3.11 -3.51
N LYS A 141 14.48 3.52 -4.31
CA LYS A 141 14.24 4.48 -5.42
C LYS A 141 13.34 3.92 -6.51
N GLY A 142 13.47 2.62 -6.81
CA GLY A 142 12.57 1.93 -7.74
C GLY A 142 11.15 1.88 -7.19
N THR A 143 11.00 1.47 -5.94
CA THR A 143 9.71 1.46 -5.22
C THR A 143 9.08 2.86 -5.22
N SER A 144 9.84 3.91 -4.90
CA SER A 144 9.38 5.30 -4.98
C SER A 144 8.74 5.68 -6.32
N GLN A 145 9.31 5.18 -7.43
CA GLN A 145 8.77 5.46 -8.77
C GLN A 145 7.49 4.69 -9.05
N LEU A 146 7.38 3.48 -8.51
CA LEU A 146 6.19 2.64 -8.65
C LEU A 146 5.04 3.18 -7.80
N GLU A 147 5.28 3.57 -6.54
CA GLU A 147 4.27 4.20 -5.68
C GLU A 147 3.75 5.51 -6.28
N ARG A 148 4.63 6.31 -6.91
CA ARG A 148 4.17 7.46 -7.70
C ARG A 148 3.24 7.07 -8.84
N GLY A 149 3.45 5.90 -9.40
CA GLY A 149 2.61 5.34 -10.47
C GLY A 149 1.25 4.93 -9.92
N GLN A 150 1.21 4.20 -8.81
CA GLN A 150 -0.03 3.80 -8.11
C GLN A 150 -0.83 5.04 -7.71
N ALA A 151 -0.24 6.02 -7.03
CA ALA A 151 -0.89 7.29 -6.69
C ALA A 151 -1.58 8.00 -7.88
N ARG A 152 -1.16 7.74 -9.11
CA ARG A 152 -1.81 8.29 -10.31
C ARG A 152 -2.97 7.43 -10.79
N VAL A 153 -2.88 6.12 -10.62
CA VAL A 153 -3.97 5.18 -10.91
C VAL A 153 -5.12 5.49 -9.96
N ASP A 154 -4.93 5.35 -8.65
CA ASP A 154 -5.93 5.58 -7.61
C ASP A 154 -6.58 6.97 -7.68
N ARG A 155 -5.77 8.00 -7.97
CA ARG A 155 -6.33 9.35 -8.20
C ARG A 155 -7.24 9.40 -9.42
N THR A 156 -6.99 8.56 -10.44
CA THR A 156 -7.85 8.50 -11.62
C THR A 156 -9.14 7.77 -11.29
N GLU A 157 -9.07 6.70 -10.50
CA GLU A 157 -10.20 5.95 -9.97
C GLU A 157 -11.07 6.82 -9.05
N ALA A 158 -10.41 7.51 -8.11
CA ALA A 158 -11.07 8.46 -7.21
C ALA A 158 -11.86 9.55 -7.95
N ARG A 159 -11.39 9.99 -9.10
CA ARG A 159 -12.10 10.97 -9.92
C ARG A 159 -13.22 10.35 -10.71
N ALA A 160 -12.99 9.18 -11.28
CA ALA A 160 -13.97 8.45 -12.08
C ALA A 160 -15.18 8.01 -11.24
N GLY A 161 -14.94 7.49 -10.04
CA GLY A 161 -16.01 7.05 -9.14
C GLY A 161 -16.64 8.16 -8.28
N ALA A 162 -16.14 9.40 -8.34
CA ALA A 162 -16.52 10.48 -7.40
C ALA A 162 -18.02 10.83 -7.38
N ASN A 163 -18.70 10.67 -8.50
CA ASN A 163 -20.15 10.88 -8.62
C ASN A 163 -20.97 9.60 -8.35
N GLY A 164 -20.33 8.52 -7.93
CA GLY A 164 -20.96 7.21 -7.69
C GLY A 164 -21.23 6.40 -8.96
N ASN A 165 -20.86 6.89 -10.14
CA ASN A 165 -21.14 6.26 -11.42
C ASN A 165 -19.91 6.24 -12.33
N MET A 166 -19.14 5.17 -12.28
CA MET A 166 -18.02 4.94 -13.18
C MET A 166 -18.52 4.39 -14.52
N ASN A 167 -18.33 5.17 -15.59
CA ASN A 167 -18.71 4.76 -16.94
C ASN A 167 -17.56 4.01 -17.66
N ALA A 168 -17.87 3.39 -18.82
CA ALA A 168 -16.89 2.61 -19.58
C ALA A 168 -15.70 3.43 -20.12
N ARG A 169 -15.91 4.72 -20.43
CA ARG A 169 -14.83 5.62 -20.90
C ARG A 169 -13.88 5.98 -19.75
N GLU A 170 -14.39 6.16 -18.57
CA GLU A 170 -13.59 6.39 -17.36
C GLU A 170 -12.77 5.17 -17.02
N GLN A 171 -13.39 3.99 -17.03
CA GLN A 171 -12.66 2.72 -16.83
C GLN A 171 -11.55 2.53 -17.88
N ALA A 172 -11.82 2.80 -19.16
CA ALA A 172 -10.79 2.68 -20.19
C ALA A 172 -9.56 3.60 -19.93
N ARG A 173 -9.77 4.77 -19.33
CA ARG A 173 -8.67 5.66 -18.92
C ARG A 173 -7.89 5.10 -17.76
N ILE A 174 -8.55 4.48 -16.78
CA ILE A 174 -7.91 3.81 -15.65
C ILE A 174 -7.07 2.65 -16.18
N GLN A 175 -7.67 1.74 -16.95
CA GLN A 175 -6.99 0.58 -17.54
C GLN A 175 -5.76 0.96 -18.36
N HIS A 176 -5.81 2.09 -19.09
CA HIS A 176 -4.62 2.58 -19.77
C HIS A 176 -3.48 2.91 -18.80
N ARG A 177 -3.78 3.57 -17.67
CA ARG A 177 -2.78 3.91 -16.63
C ARG A 177 -2.24 2.67 -15.95
N GLU A 178 -3.10 1.74 -15.58
CA GLU A 178 -2.73 0.45 -15.00
C GLU A 178 -1.83 -0.36 -15.93
N ASN A 179 -2.13 -0.38 -17.23
CA ASN A 179 -1.28 -1.04 -18.23
C ASN A 179 0.12 -0.39 -18.33
N VAL A 180 0.20 0.94 -18.22
CA VAL A 180 1.48 1.65 -18.12
C VAL A 180 2.21 1.26 -16.85
N GLN A 181 1.52 1.23 -15.71
CA GLN A 181 2.07 0.85 -14.41
C GLN A 181 2.57 -0.60 -14.41
N ASN A 182 1.79 -1.54 -14.95
CA ASN A 182 2.19 -2.93 -15.11
C ASN A 182 3.52 -3.09 -15.87
N ARG A 183 3.68 -2.36 -16.97
CA ARG A 183 4.95 -2.39 -17.73
C ARG A 183 6.12 -1.83 -16.91
N LYS A 184 5.90 -0.80 -16.10
CA LYS A 184 6.93 -0.25 -15.23
C LYS A 184 7.34 -1.25 -14.14
N ILE A 185 6.36 -1.84 -13.43
CA ILE A 185 6.61 -2.86 -12.41
C ILE A 185 7.44 -4.01 -13.01
N PHE A 186 7.04 -4.51 -14.19
CA PHE A 186 7.78 -5.56 -14.86
C PHE A 186 9.22 -5.15 -15.16
N ARG A 187 9.41 -4.00 -15.81
CA ARG A 187 10.73 -3.50 -16.18
C ARG A 187 11.62 -3.27 -14.96
N ASP A 188 11.08 -2.62 -13.92
CA ASP A 188 11.88 -2.22 -12.77
C ASP A 188 12.28 -3.43 -11.91
N LYS A 189 11.43 -4.48 -11.84
CA LYS A 189 11.78 -5.77 -11.22
C LYS A 189 12.85 -6.56 -11.98
N HIS A 190 12.96 -6.38 -13.29
CA HIS A 190 13.93 -7.11 -14.15
C HIS A 190 15.15 -6.28 -14.51
N ASN A 191 15.26 -5.05 -14.04
CA ASN A 191 16.37 -4.17 -14.33
C ASN A 191 17.58 -4.53 -13.43
N GLN A 192 18.59 -5.19 -14.00
CA GLN A 192 19.81 -5.61 -13.29
C GLN A 192 20.63 -4.42 -12.74
N TRP A 193 20.55 -3.24 -13.35
CA TRP A 193 21.30 -2.05 -12.94
C TRP A 193 20.86 -1.47 -11.59
N GLN A 194 19.67 -1.75 -11.12
CA GLN A 194 19.18 -1.30 -9.82
C GLN A 194 19.68 -2.14 -8.64
N ARG A 195 20.16 -3.36 -8.90
CA ARG A 195 20.61 -4.30 -7.87
C ARG A 195 22.08 -4.14 -7.45
N GLN A 196 22.87 -3.35 -8.19
CA GLN A 196 24.33 -3.23 -8.01
C GLN A 196 24.79 -1.90 -7.39
N ARG A 197 23.89 -1.10 -6.82
CA ARG A 197 24.25 0.18 -6.20
C ARG A 197 23.77 0.27 -4.76
#